data_2f65991e46d503ec32cfee1e976f5629
#
_entry.id   2f65991e46d503ec32cfee1e976f5629
#
_cell.length_a   1.000
_cell.length_b   1.000
_cell.length_c   1.000
_cell.angle_alpha   90.00
_cell.angle_beta   90.00
_cell.angle_gamma   90.00
#
_symmetry.space_group_name_H-M   'P 1'
#
loop_
_entity.id
_entity.type
_entity.pdbx_description
1 polymer ?
#
loop_
_entity_poly.entity_id
_entity_poly.type
_entity_poly.pdbx_seq_one_letter_code
_entity_poly.pdbx_strand_id
1 'polypeptide(L)'
;MFQDISQFSNFSDYLPIFTAIVVIELFVLFIFVGKISDYKTLSQWYKQYHIFAIIADVLSVFLGIIIARFISSTWFTAKTSMVMFISIVVVVQWIHDFLFYGLFTSVPYGKNKVFDLFKDYAKEAKFYAILGDSAIMISSVLLASLLANFNRNTNFILLIASLYLMPYIAGMQ
;
A
#
# COMPACT_ATOMS: atom_id res chain seq x y z
N MET A 1 13.57 -18.02 3.78
CA MET A 1 14.02 -17.15 4.88
C MET A 1 13.72 -15.72 4.46
N PHE A 2 13.27 -14.84 5.36
CA PHE A 2 13.02 -13.44 5.02
C PHE A 2 14.35 -12.69 4.82
N GLN A 3 14.46 -11.94 3.73
CA GLN A 3 15.64 -11.11 3.44
C GLN A 3 15.46 -9.70 4.02
N ASP A 4 16.55 -9.10 4.49
CA ASP A 4 16.55 -7.71 4.96
C ASP A 4 16.39 -6.76 3.77
N ILE A 5 15.28 -6.02 3.74
CA ILE A 5 14.95 -5.01 2.71
C ILE A 5 14.94 -3.59 3.28
N SER A 6 15.45 -3.38 4.49
CA SER A 6 15.40 -2.11 5.22
C SER A 6 16.44 -1.08 4.73
N GLN A 7 17.44 -1.50 3.96
CA GLN A 7 18.57 -0.67 3.53
C GLN A 7 18.19 0.23 2.35
N PHE A 8 18.12 1.55 2.58
CA PHE A 8 17.72 2.54 1.57
C PHE A 8 18.63 2.55 0.34
N SER A 9 19.94 2.38 0.53
CA SER A 9 20.94 2.38 -0.56
C SER A 9 20.93 1.11 -1.41
N ASN A 10 20.24 0.04 -0.99
CA ASN A 10 20.16 -1.19 -1.76
C ASN A 10 19.07 -1.09 -2.84
N PHE A 11 19.45 -0.68 -4.04
CA PHE A 11 18.52 -0.52 -5.17
C PHE A 11 17.93 -1.83 -5.68
N SER A 12 18.56 -2.98 -5.41
CA SER A 12 18.04 -4.29 -5.84
C SER A 12 16.72 -4.66 -5.16
N ASP A 13 16.42 -4.07 -3.98
CA ASP A 13 15.20 -4.34 -3.24
C ASP A 13 13.96 -3.60 -3.78
N TYR A 14 14.16 -2.55 -4.59
CA TYR A 14 13.02 -1.75 -5.09
C TYR A 14 12.08 -2.54 -5.97
N LEU A 15 12.61 -3.41 -6.83
CA LEU A 15 11.78 -4.25 -7.68
C LEU A 15 10.94 -5.26 -6.87
N PRO A 16 11.50 -6.08 -5.96
CA PRO A 16 10.68 -6.96 -5.11
C PRO A 16 9.70 -6.20 -4.22
N ILE A 17 10.06 -5.00 -3.70
CA ILE A 17 9.13 -4.17 -2.93
C ILE A 17 7.95 -3.73 -3.80
N PHE A 18 8.21 -3.14 -4.96
CA PHE A 18 7.15 -2.70 -5.85
C PHE A 18 6.28 -3.85 -6.34
N THR A 19 6.89 -5.00 -6.68
CA THR A 19 6.18 -6.21 -7.05
C THR A 19 5.25 -6.69 -5.93
N ALA A 20 5.75 -6.74 -4.70
CA ALA A 20 4.96 -7.16 -3.55
C ALA A 20 3.73 -6.26 -3.33
N ILE A 21 3.90 -4.93 -3.43
CA ILE A 21 2.81 -3.97 -3.28
C ILE A 21 1.75 -4.21 -4.35
N VAL A 22 2.15 -4.36 -5.61
CA VAL A 22 1.23 -4.60 -6.73
C VAL A 22 0.46 -5.92 -6.54
N VAL A 23 1.12 -6.97 -6.05
CA VAL A 23 0.47 -8.26 -5.74
C VAL A 23 -0.52 -8.13 -4.60
N ILE A 24 -0.15 -7.42 -3.52
CA ILE A 24 -1.05 -7.19 -2.38
C ILE A 24 -2.26 -6.35 -2.82
N GLU A 25 -2.05 -5.29 -3.62
CA GLU A 25 -3.14 -4.48 -4.17
C GLU A 25 -4.09 -5.30 -5.05
N LEU A 26 -3.56 -6.21 -5.88
CA LEU A 26 -4.36 -7.14 -6.65
C LEU A 26 -5.26 -8.00 -5.74
N PHE A 27 -4.73 -8.43 -4.59
CA PHE A 27 -5.48 -9.20 -3.59
C PHE A 27 -6.57 -8.35 -2.92
N VAL A 28 -6.27 -7.11 -2.59
CA VAL A 28 -7.23 -6.13 -2.04
C VAL A 28 -8.37 -5.92 -3.02
N LEU A 29 -8.06 -5.66 -4.30
CA LEU A 29 -9.06 -5.53 -5.36
C LEU A 29 -9.96 -6.77 -5.44
N PHE A 30 -9.38 -7.97 -5.40
CA PHE A 30 -10.15 -9.22 -5.45
C PHE A 30 -11.12 -9.36 -4.26
N ILE A 31 -10.71 -8.94 -3.06
CA ILE A 31 -11.55 -8.92 -1.87
C ILE A 31 -12.74 -7.97 -2.05
N PHE A 32 -12.52 -6.76 -2.60
CA PHE A 32 -13.57 -5.75 -2.77
C PHE A 32 -14.50 -6.07 -3.94
N VAL A 33 -13.98 -6.55 -5.05
CA VAL A 33 -14.78 -7.01 -6.20
C VAL A 33 -15.59 -8.27 -5.84
N GLY A 34 -15.00 -9.17 -5.05
CA GLY A 34 -15.68 -10.36 -4.54
C GLY A 34 -16.79 -10.09 -3.52
N LYS A 35 -17.07 -8.80 -3.19
CA LYS A 35 -18.05 -8.39 -2.17
C LYS A 35 -17.82 -9.03 -0.80
N ILE A 36 -16.55 -9.34 -0.48
CA ILE A 36 -16.16 -9.87 0.83
C ILE A 36 -16.14 -8.73 1.87
N SER A 37 -16.03 -7.47 1.39
CA SER A 37 -16.06 -6.28 2.23
C SER A 37 -17.36 -5.50 2.06
N ASP A 38 -17.96 -5.09 3.19
CA ASP A 38 -19.20 -4.30 3.24
C ASP A 38 -18.97 -2.78 3.09
N TYR A 39 -17.70 -2.32 2.93
CA TYR A 39 -17.39 -0.90 2.80
C TYR A 39 -17.83 -0.35 1.44
N LYS A 40 -18.95 0.37 1.44
CA LYS A 40 -19.56 0.96 0.24
C LYS A 40 -18.68 2.05 -0.37
N THR A 41 -18.08 2.91 0.45
CA THR A 41 -17.24 4.01 -0.01
C THR A 41 -15.96 3.53 -0.66
N LEU A 42 -15.34 2.46 -0.16
CA LEU A 42 -14.15 1.88 -0.76
C LEU A 42 -14.47 1.17 -2.10
N SER A 43 -15.60 0.47 -2.17
CA SER A 43 -16.11 -0.06 -3.44
C SER A 43 -16.36 1.07 -4.45
N GLN A 44 -16.88 2.21 -3.99
CA GLN A 44 -17.12 3.40 -4.83
C GLN A 44 -15.80 4.04 -5.29
N TRP A 45 -14.74 4.03 -4.46
CA TRP A 45 -13.39 4.48 -4.83
C TRP A 45 -12.89 3.76 -6.08
N TYR A 46 -12.87 2.44 -6.06
CA TYR A 46 -12.44 1.65 -7.22
C TYR A 46 -13.40 1.76 -8.42
N LYS A 47 -14.72 1.81 -8.21
CA LYS A 47 -15.71 1.98 -9.30
C LYS A 47 -15.63 3.31 -9.99
N GLN A 48 -15.35 4.37 -9.28
CA GLN A 48 -15.37 5.73 -9.83
C GLN A 48 -14.03 6.11 -10.46
N TYR A 49 -12.91 5.64 -9.85
CA TYR A 49 -11.58 6.07 -10.27
C TYR A 49 -10.76 4.97 -10.96
N HIS A 50 -11.24 3.72 -10.96
CA HIS A 50 -10.63 2.61 -11.70
C HIS A 50 -9.10 2.53 -11.50
N ILE A 51 -8.35 2.57 -12.61
CA ILE A 51 -6.89 2.46 -12.59
C ILE A 51 -6.21 3.60 -11.79
N PHE A 52 -6.83 4.79 -11.71
CA PHE A 52 -6.27 5.89 -10.93
C PHE A 52 -6.33 5.62 -9.42
N ALA A 53 -7.38 4.94 -8.94
CA ALA A 53 -7.47 4.49 -7.57
C ALA A 53 -6.31 3.52 -7.25
N ILE A 54 -6.13 2.51 -8.08
CA ILE A 54 -5.08 1.50 -7.95
C ILE A 54 -3.68 2.16 -7.92
N ILE A 55 -3.42 3.08 -8.85
CA ILE A 55 -2.15 3.80 -8.91
C ILE A 55 -1.93 4.61 -7.62
N ALA A 56 -2.95 5.31 -7.13
CA ALA A 56 -2.84 6.10 -5.90
C ALA A 56 -2.52 5.21 -4.69
N ASP A 57 -3.21 4.09 -4.54
CA ASP A 57 -3.02 3.16 -3.43
C ASP A 57 -1.62 2.50 -3.50
N VAL A 58 -1.21 1.99 -4.66
CA VAL A 58 0.14 1.41 -4.86
C VAL A 58 1.24 2.41 -4.56
N LEU A 59 1.11 3.66 -5.06
CA LEU A 59 2.14 4.68 -4.86
C LEU A 59 2.21 5.18 -3.42
N SER A 60 1.08 5.27 -2.70
CA SER A 60 1.07 5.65 -1.28
C SER A 60 1.80 4.63 -0.42
N VAL A 61 1.52 3.33 -0.62
CA VAL A 61 2.21 2.23 0.08
C VAL A 61 3.69 2.22 -0.27
N PHE A 62 4.04 2.38 -1.55
CA PHE A 62 5.44 2.42 -1.99
C PHE A 62 6.19 3.59 -1.35
N LEU A 63 5.63 4.80 -1.36
CA LEU A 63 6.21 5.98 -0.73
C LEU A 63 6.42 5.75 0.77
N GLY A 64 5.43 5.19 1.47
CA GLY A 64 5.52 4.86 2.89
C GLY A 64 6.69 3.91 3.20
N ILE A 65 6.86 2.84 2.42
CA ILE A 65 7.98 1.90 2.59
C ILE A 65 9.32 2.58 2.27
N ILE A 66 9.41 3.43 1.24
CA ILE A 66 10.64 4.17 0.91
C ILE A 66 11.04 5.11 2.04
N ILE A 67 10.09 5.85 2.62
CA ILE A 67 10.33 6.72 3.78
C ILE A 67 10.82 5.89 4.97
N ALA A 68 10.19 4.75 5.24
CA ALA A 68 10.59 3.86 6.33
C ALA A 68 12.02 3.30 6.12
N ARG A 69 12.40 2.96 4.89
CA ARG A 69 13.77 2.56 4.54
C ARG A 69 14.76 3.70 4.77
N PHE A 70 14.42 4.91 4.39
CA PHE A 70 15.25 6.09 4.63
C PHE A 70 15.46 6.31 6.14
N ILE A 71 14.39 6.28 6.95
CA ILE A 71 14.45 6.40 8.40
C ILE A 71 15.30 5.28 9.00
N SER A 72 15.07 4.02 8.58
CA SER A 72 15.82 2.87 9.04
C SER A 72 17.32 3.02 8.78
N SER A 73 17.70 3.41 7.58
CA SER A 73 19.11 3.55 7.19
C SER A 73 19.82 4.75 7.83
N THR A 74 19.07 5.82 8.18
CA THR A 74 19.65 7.05 8.72
C THR A 74 19.77 7.01 10.23
N TRP A 75 18.77 6.46 10.92
CA TRP A 75 18.69 6.51 12.38
C TRP A 75 19.12 5.23 13.08
N PHE A 76 19.09 4.10 12.34
CA PHE A 76 19.48 2.80 12.89
C PHE A 76 20.67 2.24 12.11
N THR A 77 21.88 2.58 12.57
CA THR A 77 23.15 2.17 11.93
C THR A 77 23.45 0.67 12.07
N ALA A 78 22.82 -0.01 13.03
CA ALA A 78 22.91 -1.46 13.17
C ALA A 78 21.89 -2.15 12.23
N LYS A 79 22.15 -3.44 11.94
CA LYS A 79 21.23 -4.26 11.14
C LYS A 79 19.83 -4.24 11.75
N THR A 80 18.87 -3.66 11.03
CA THR A 80 17.48 -3.55 11.48
C THR A 80 16.80 -4.91 11.45
N SER A 81 16.21 -5.35 12.57
CA SER A 81 15.41 -6.57 12.56
C SER A 81 14.12 -6.38 11.75
N MET A 82 13.58 -7.47 11.20
CA MET A 82 12.31 -7.44 10.45
C MET A 82 11.17 -6.82 11.27
N VAL A 83 11.06 -7.19 12.55
CA VAL A 83 10.03 -6.65 13.46
C VAL A 83 10.20 -5.14 13.63
N MET A 84 11.43 -4.68 13.84
CA MET A 84 11.72 -3.25 13.97
C MET A 84 11.41 -2.50 12.67
N PHE A 85 11.78 -3.04 11.52
CA PHE A 85 11.46 -2.42 10.23
C PHE A 85 9.96 -2.32 10.00
N ILE A 86 9.19 -3.39 10.26
CA ILE A 86 7.72 -3.37 10.20
C ILE A 86 7.15 -2.32 11.15
N SER A 87 7.67 -2.18 12.37
CA SER A 87 7.21 -1.15 13.30
C SER A 87 7.43 0.26 12.77
N ILE A 88 8.58 0.53 12.14
CA ILE A 88 8.86 1.83 11.48
C ILE A 88 7.85 2.07 10.33
N VAL A 89 7.60 1.05 9.49
CA VAL A 89 6.66 1.12 8.37
C VAL A 89 5.25 1.47 8.86
N VAL A 90 4.78 0.80 9.91
CA VAL A 90 3.45 1.06 10.50
C VAL A 90 3.35 2.46 11.10
N VAL A 91 4.39 2.93 11.80
CA VAL A 91 4.42 4.30 12.34
C VAL A 91 4.39 5.35 11.22
N VAL A 92 5.16 5.14 10.14
CA VAL A 92 5.14 6.02 8.96
C VAL A 92 3.75 6.05 8.34
N GLN A 93 3.09 4.88 8.22
CA GLN A 93 1.72 4.80 7.71
C GLN A 93 0.73 5.56 8.58
N TRP A 94 0.77 5.40 9.90
CA TRP A 94 -0.11 6.14 10.80
C TRP A 94 0.08 7.66 10.68
N ILE A 95 1.32 8.13 10.61
CA ILE A 95 1.62 9.56 10.40
C ILE A 95 1.02 10.02 9.06
N HIS A 96 1.21 9.26 7.99
CA HIS A 96 0.61 9.55 6.68
C HIS A 96 -0.91 9.66 6.77
N ASP A 97 -1.59 8.69 7.39
CA ASP A 97 -3.04 8.67 7.50
C ASP A 97 -3.57 9.87 8.28
N PHE A 98 -2.92 10.23 9.39
CA PHE A 98 -3.32 11.42 10.15
C PHE A 98 -3.11 12.73 9.38
N LEU A 99 -1.99 12.86 8.66
CA LEU A 99 -1.72 14.03 7.82
C LEU A 99 -2.71 14.11 6.66
N PHE A 100 -2.98 12.98 6.01
CA PHE A 100 -3.93 12.91 4.90
C PHE A 100 -5.37 13.17 5.37
N TYR A 101 -5.75 12.63 6.54
CA TYR A 101 -7.03 12.95 7.19
C TYR A 101 -7.17 14.46 7.44
N GLY A 102 -6.15 15.10 7.99
CA GLY A 102 -6.12 16.56 8.18
C GLY A 102 -6.24 17.32 6.86
N LEU A 103 -5.55 16.86 5.83
CA LEU A 103 -5.58 17.47 4.50
C LEU A 103 -6.99 17.42 3.89
N PHE A 104 -7.59 16.24 3.75
CA PHE A 104 -8.89 16.15 3.07
C PHE A 104 -10.04 16.73 3.90
N THR A 105 -9.95 16.71 5.24
CA THR A 105 -10.97 17.35 6.10
C THR A 105 -10.92 18.86 6.09
N SER A 106 -9.76 19.48 5.82
CA SER A 106 -9.59 20.93 5.71
C SER A 106 -10.30 21.53 4.50
N VAL A 107 -10.56 20.75 3.47
CA VAL A 107 -11.23 21.21 2.24
C VAL A 107 -12.76 21.07 2.39
N PRO A 108 -13.58 22.13 2.17
CA PRO A 108 -15.03 22.03 2.25
C PRO A 108 -15.63 21.02 1.27
N TYR A 109 -16.76 20.39 1.65
CA TYR A 109 -17.50 19.50 0.74
C TYR A 109 -17.88 20.19 -0.58
N GLY A 110 -17.85 19.42 -1.67
CA GLY A 110 -18.18 19.89 -3.02
C GLY A 110 -17.02 20.55 -3.76
N LYS A 111 -15.87 20.77 -3.10
CA LYS A 111 -14.68 21.36 -3.75
C LYS A 111 -13.77 20.32 -4.39
N ASN A 112 -13.73 19.09 -3.85
CA ASN A 112 -12.92 18.01 -4.39
C ASN A 112 -13.64 16.67 -4.15
N LYS A 113 -14.09 16.04 -5.24
CA LYS A 113 -14.85 14.78 -5.20
C LYS A 113 -14.07 13.61 -4.56
N VAL A 114 -12.74 13.57 -4.74
CA VAL A 114 -11.88 12.56 -4.13
C VAL A 114 -11.85 12.76 -2.62
N PHE A 115 -11.64 13.98 -2.17
CA PHE A 115 -11.61 14.30 -0.74
C PHE A 115 -12.98 14.09 -0.07
N ASP A 116 -14.07 14.39 -0.78
CA ASP A 116 -15.42 14.13 -0.27
C ASP A 116 -15.63 12.62 -0.03
N LEU A 117 -15.19 11.78 -0.98
CA LEU A 117 -15.24 10.33 -0.86
C LEU A 117 -14.39 9.82 0.31
N PHE A 118 -13.16 10.34 0.50
CA PHE A 118 -12.32 9.97 1.64
C PHE A 118 -12.90 10.40 2.99
N LYS A 119 -13.60 11.56 3.06
CA LYS A 119 -14.35 11.95 4.27
C LYS A 119 -15.47 10.97 4.60
N ASP A 120 -16.18 10.51 3.58
CA ASP A 120 -17.27 9.54 3.77
C ASP A 120 -16.71 8.16 4.13
N TYR A 121 -15.59 7.75 3.53
CA TYR A 121 -14.85 6.55 3.92
C TYR A 121 -14.38 6.61 5.39
N ALA A 122 -13.81 7.73 5.81
CA ALA A 122 -13.37 7.90 7.19
C ALA A 122 -14.53 7.80 8.21
N LYS A 123 -15.73 8.27 7.84
CA LYS A 123 -16.94 8.10 8.68
C LYS A 123 -17.43 6.66 8.72
N GLU A 124 -17.34 5.93 7.59
CA GLU A 124 -17.78 4.56 7.47
C GLU A 124 -16.81 3.60 8.17
N ALA A 125 -15.53 3.65 7.83
CA ALA A 125 -14.52 2.71 8.30
C ALA A 125 -13.93 3.07 9.67
N LYS A 126 -13.90 4.36 10.03
CA LYS A 126 -13.36 4.84 11.31
C LYS A 126 -11.94 4.29 11.54
N PHE A 127 -11.69 3.74 12.75
CA PHE A 127 -10.41 3.17 13.12
C PHE A 127 -10.02 1.93 12.29
N TYR A 128 -10.98 1.22 11.71
CA TYR A 128 -10.70 0.04 10.89
C TYR A 128 -9.96 0.38 9.57
N ALA A 129 -10.08 1.63 9.08
CA ALA A 129 -9.26 2.09 7.95
C ALA A 129 -7.77 1.95 8.28
N ILE A 130 -7.33 2.51 9.42
CA ILE A 130 -5.93 2.48 9.88
C ILE A 130 -5.44 1.03 10.07
N LEU A 131 -6.28 0.15 10.58
CA LEU A 131 -5.93 -1.28 10.74
C LEU A 131 -5.79 -1.98 9.37
N GLY A 132 -6.67 -1.67 8.42
CA GLY A 132 -6.60 -2.18 7.06
C GLY A 132 -5.32 -1.76 6.36
N ASP A 133 -5.00 -0.47 6.41
CA ASP A 133 -3.79 0.08 5.80
C ASP A 133 -2.53 -0.47 6.46
N SER A 134 -2.53 -0.64 7.79
CA SER A 134 -1.44 -1.32 8.51
C SER A 134 -1.26 -2.77 8.06
N ALA A 135 -2.35 -3.51 7.83
CA ALA A 135 -2.30 -4.89 7.34
C ALA A 135 -1.72 -4.95 5.92
N ILE A 136 -2.09 -4.02 5.03
CA ILE A 136 -1.54 -3.89 3.68
C ILE A 136 -0.03 -3.62 3.74
N MET A 137 0.40 -2.67 4.59
CA MET A 137 1.82 -2.33 4.76
C MET A 137 2.63 -3.52 5.27
N ILE A 138 2.17 -4.20 6.32
CA ILE A 138 2.83 -5.38 6.89
C ILE A 138 2.94 -6.50 5.86
N SER A 139 1.83 -6.81 5.18
CA SER A 139 1.79 -7.86 4.16
C SER A 139 2.72 -7.55 2.99
N SER A 140 2.78 -6.28 2.56
CA SER A 140 3.68 -5.82 1.50
C SER A 140 5.15 -5.99 1.88
N VAL A 141 5.54 -5.62 3.11
CA VAL A 141 6.91 -5.79 3.61
C VAL A 141 7.28 -7.27 3.71
N LEU A 142 6.40 -8.11 4.26
CA LEU A 142 6.66 -9.54 4.39
C LEU A 142 6.80 -10.20 3.02
N LEU A 143 5.90 -9.90 2.10
CA LEU A 143 5.97 -10.44 0.73
C LEU A 143 7.21 -9.92 -0.01
N ALA A 144 7.55 -8.62 0.12
CA ALA A 144 8.75 -8.05 -0.48
C ALA A 144 10.03 -8.75 0.00
N SER A 145 10.11 -9.01 1.31
CA SER A 145 11.23 -9.72 1.93
C SER A 145 11.35 -11.18 1.45
N LEU A 146 10.23 -11.83 1.13
CA LEU A 146 10.23 -13.15 0.48
C LEU A 146 10.67 -13.05 -0.97
N LEU A 147 10.11 -12.11 -1.74
CA LEU A 147 10.40 -11.90 -3.16
C LEU A 147 11.85 -11.47 -3.40
N ALA A 148 12.49 -10.82 -2.45
CA ALA A 148 13.90 -10.47 -2.51
C ALA A 148 14.85 -11.69 -2.59
N ASN A 149 14.38 -12.90 -2.23
CA ASN A 149 15.13 -14.15 -2.42
C ASN A 149 15.05 -14.69 -3.85
N PHE A 150 14.13 -14.20 -4.68
CA PHE A 150 14.00 -14.66 -6.05
C PHE A 150 14.85 -13.82 -7.01
N ASN A 151 15.17 -14.38 -8.16
CA ASN A 151 15.91 -13.65 -9.17
C ASN A 151 15.09 -12.48 -9.75
N ARG A 152 15.78 -11.54 -10.38
CA ARG A 152 15.19 -10.34 -10.97
C ARG A 152 14.12 -10.67 -12.02
N ASN A 153 14.34 -11.71 -12.85
CA ASN A 153 13.40 -12.07 -13.90
C ASN A 153 12.09 -12.60 -13.32
N THR A 154 12.13 -13.40 -12.25
CA THR A 154 10.94 -13.89 -11.56
C THR A 154 10.12 -12.72 -11.00
N ASN A 155 10.76 -11.77 -10.33
CA ASN A 155 10.09 -10.58 -9.83
C ASN A 155 9.46 -9.75 -10.96
N PHE A 156 10.17 -9.61 -12.07
CA PHE A 156 9.69 -8.86 -13.23
C PHE A 156 8.48 -9.53 -13.89
N ILE A 157 8.53 -10.86 -14.07
CA ILE A 157 7.40 -11.64 -14.61
C ILE A 157 6.18 -11.52 -13.69
N LEU A 158 6.37 -11.66 -12.39
CA LEU A 158 5.29 -11.55 -11.42
C LEU A 158 4.67 -10.16 -11.42
N LEU A 159 5.49 -9.10 -11.49
CA LEU A 159 5.03 -7.72 -11.60
C LEU A 159 4.17 -7.52 -12.85
N ILE A 160 4.67 -7.91 -14.02
CA ILE A 160 3.95 -7.75 -15.29
C ILE A 160 2.64 -8.54 -15.28
N ALA A 161 2.66 -9.79 -14.79
CA ALA A 161 1.47 -10.62 -14.69
C ALA A 161 0.41 -9.98 -13.78
N SER A 162 0.83 -9.44 -12.63
CA SER A 162 -0.07 -8.76 -11.69
C SER A 162 -0.66 -7.48 -12.28
N LEU A 163 0.17 -6.64 -12.91
CA LEU A 163 -0.30 -5.44 -13.61
C LEU A 163 -1.25 -5.76 -14.77
N TYR A 164 -0.99 -6.85 -15.51
CA TYR A 164 -1.87 -7.30 -16.59
C TYR A 164 -3.25 -7.74 -16.07
N LEU A 165 -3.32 -8.38 -14.90
CA LEU A 165 -4.59 -8.84 -14.32
C LEU A 165 -5.43 -7.71 -13.69
N MET A 166 -4.80 -6.64 -13.19
CA MET A 166 -5.48 -5.55 -12.48
C MET A 166 -6.68 -4.95 -13.23
N PRO A 167 -6.57 -4.51 -14.50
CA PRO A 167 -7.70 -3.91 -15.20
C PRO A 167 -8.86 -4.88 -15.41
N TYR A 168 -8.60 -6.18 -15.54
CA TYR A 168 -9.66 -7.17 -15.67
C TYR A 168 -10.43 -7.34 -14.36
N ILE A 169 -9.73 -7.40 -13.22
CA ILE A 169 -10.37 -7.50 -11.91
C ILE A 169 -11.09 -6.20 -11.57
N ALA A 170 -10.48 -5.04 -11.80
CA ALA A 170 -11.12 -3.77 -11.59
C ALA A 170 -12.38 -3.56 -12.47
N GLY A 171 -12.45 -4.19 -13.63
CA GLY A 171 -13.59 -4.14 -14.54
C GLY A 171 -14.73 -5.12 -14.22
N MET A 172 -14.56 -6.03 -13.27
CA MET A 172 -15.58 -7.03 -12.87
C MET A 172 -16.68 -6.47 -11.96
N GLN A 173 -16.77 -5.17 -11.76
CA GLN A 173 -17.66 -4.49 -10.80
C GLN A 173 -19.08 -4.28 -11.31
#